data_97725a3933846fc24b9fcf72032c326c
#
_entry.id   97725a3933846fc24b9fcf72032c326c
#
_cell.length_a   1.000
_cell.length_b   1.000
_cell.length_c   1.000
_cell.angle_alpha   90.00
_cell.angle_beta   90.00
_cell.angle_gamma   90.00
#
_symmetry.space_group_name_H-M   'P 1'
#
loop_
_entity.id
_entity.type
_entity.pdbx_description
1 polymer ?
#
loop_
_entity_poly.entity_id
_entity_poly.type
_entity_poly.pdbx_seq_one_letter_code
_entity_poly.pdbx_strand_id
1 'polypeptide(L)'
;MALRVDELWCWRHPPARGASGRCIGRTDLSADPRKAKRLAHRIRTAARRHELPHAVWVSPLHRALAVGRWLQQWGWRLQVDARLCEMDFGVWDGKPWADVPWAEVEAWQEDLLHHAPGGGESLQQVAARVQAFVAIVGPSPCLLVSHGGWINALLHVPPGLQELPANAWPPPPRHGSLTRLDIAG
;
A
#
# COMPACT_ATOMS: atom_id res chain seq x y z
N MET A 1 -22.35 15.10 -19.41
CA MET A 1 -21.04 15.09 -18.74
C MET A 1 -21.23 14.23 -17.49
N ALA A 2 -20.80 12.96 -17.53
CA ALA A 2 -20.95 12.08 -16.40
C ALA A 2 -20.10 12.64 -15.25
N LEU A 3 -20.69 12.80 -14.06
CA LEU A 3 -19.99 13.12 -12.83
C LEU A 3 -18.93 12.03 -12.64
N ARG A 4 -17.64 12.41 -12.71
CA ARG A 4 -16.55 11.49 -12.43
C ARG A 4 -16.60 11.18 -10.93
N VAL A 5 -16.86 9.94 -10.62
CA VAL A 5 -16.78 9.42 -9.27
C VAL A 5 -15.33 9.49 -8.82
N ASP A 6 -15.12 9.93 -7.58
CA ASP A 6 -13.81 9.98 -6.97
C ASP A 6 -13.29 8.56 -6.75
N GLU A 7 -12.43 8.09 -7.63
CA GLU A 7 -11.93 6.72 -7.62
C GLU A 7 -10.44 6.67 -7.23
N LEU A 8 -10.11 5.76 -6.32
CA LEU A 8 -8.73 5.32 -6.09
C LEU A 8 -8.44 4.07 -6.92
N TRP A 9 -7.37 4.13 -7.72
CA TRP A 9 -6.80 3.03 -8.47
C TRP A 9 -5.47 2.64 -7.82
N CYS A 10 -5.52 1.67 -6.91
CA CYS A 10 -4.39 1.29 -6.10
C CYS A 10 -3.78 -0.03 -6.57
N TRP A 11 -2.51 0.00 -6.99
CA TRP A 11 -1.73 -1.21 -7.30
C TRP A 11 -0.80 -1.55 -6.15
N ARG A 12 -0.77 -2.84 -5.78
CA ARG A 12 0.29 -3.35 -4.92
C ARG A 12 1.59 -3.46 -5.72
N HIS A 13 2.70 -3.01 -5.16
CA HIS A 13 4.03 -3.12 -5.77
C HIS A 13 4.38 -4.56 -6.20
N PRO A 14 5.36 -4.79 -7.12
CA PRO A 14 5.86 -6.13 -7.45
C PRO A 14 6.55 -6.79 -6.25
N PRO A 15 6.73 -8.13 -6.24
CA PRO A 15 7.47 -8.80 -5.18
C PRO A 15 8.85 -8.17 -4.98
N ALA A 16 9.21 -7.88 -3.71
CA ALA A 16 10.53 -7.39 -3.36
C ALA A 16 11.54 -8.57 -3.29
N ARG A 17 12.77 -8.32 -3.70
CA ARG A 17 13.84 -9.31 -3.65
C ARG A 17 14.24 -9.57 -2.20
N GLY A 18 14.36 -10.85 -1.82
CA GLY A 18 14.75 -11.23 -0.46
C GLY A 18 13.65 -11.08 0.59
N ALA A 19 12.40 -10.77 0.22
CA ALA A 19 11.30 -10.59 1.15
C ALA A 19 10.64 -11.90 1.62
N SER A 20 10.87 -13.01 0.91
CA SER A 20 10.21 -14.30 1.23
C SER A 20 10.55 -14.78 2.63
N GLY A 21 9.54 -15.12 3.42
CA GLY A 21 9.69 -15.61 4.79
C GLY A 21 10.09 -14.55 5.81
N ARG A 22 10.11 -13.26 5.45
CA ARG A 22 10.49 -12.16 6.31
C ARG A 22 9.33 -11.20 6.58
N CYS A 23 9.37 -10.55 7.74
CA CYS A 23 8.54 -9.40 8.06
C CYS A 23 9.13 -8.18 7.34
N ILE A 24 8.43 -7.66 6.35
CA ILE A 24 8.92 -6.53 5.54
C ILE A 24 7.90 -5.40 5.55
N GLY A 25 8.19 -4.39 6.34
CA GLY A 25 7.47 -3.12 6.37
C GLY A 25 8.29 -1.99 5.75
N ARG A 26 9.09 -1.33 6.56
CA ARG A 26 9.93 -0.18 6.16
C ARG A 26 11.28 -0.59 5.58
N THR A 27 11.72 -1.82 5.77
CA THR A 27 12.94 -2.33 5.12
C THR A 27 12.86 -2.09 3.62
N ASP A 28 13.80 -1.33 3.08
CA ASP A 28 13.74 -0.82 1.72
C ASP A 28 14.38 -1.78 0.70
N LEU A 29 13.66 -2.84 0.41
CA LEU A 29 14.05 -3.84 -0.58
C LEU A 29 13.63 -3.41 -1.99
N SER A 30 14.51 -3.66 -2.96
CA SER A 30 14.21 -3.43 -4.37
C SER A 30 13.29 -4.51 -4.96
N ALA A 31 12.51 -4.15 -5.95
CA ALA A 31 11.82 -5.11 -6.82
C ALA A 31 12.69 -5.47 -8.03
N ASP A 32 12.35 -6.57 -8.70
CA ASP A 32 12.93 -6.89 -10.01
C ASP A 32 12.57 -5.78 -11.03
N PRO A 33 13.57 -5.16 -11.71
CA PRO A 33 13.29 -4.06 -12.65
C PRO A 33 12.36 -4.45 -13.80
N ARG A 34 12.41 -5.70 -14.27
CA ARG A 34 11.51 -6.20 -15.32
C ARG A 34 10.06 -6.29 -14.82
N LYS A 35 9.88 -6.72 -13.56
CA LYS A 35 8.55 -6.78 -12.92
C LYS A 35 8.01 -5.38 -12.67
N ALA A 36 8.85 -4.44 -12.23
CA ALA A 36 8.47 -3.04 -12.06
C ALA A 36 8.04 -2.41 -13.39
N LYS A 37 8.83 -2.59 -14.47
CA LYS A 37 8.50 -2.12 -15.82
C LYS A 37 7.18 -2.73 -16.33
N ARG A 38 6.97 -4.03 -16.11
CA ARG A 38 5.74 -4.72 -16.52
C ARG A 38 4.50 -4.17 -15.80
N LEU A 39 4.60 -3.88 -14.50
CA LEU A 39 3.51 -3.25 -13.76
C LEU A 39 3.24 -1.83 -14.27
N ALA A 40 4.28 -1.03 -14.53
CA ALA A 40 4.14 0.29 -15.12
C ALA A 40 3.43 0.24 -16.50
N HIS A 41 3.74 -0.75 -17.35
CA HIS A 41 3.00 -0.97 -18.61
C HIS A 41 1.52 -1.26 -18.38
N ARG A 42 1.18 -2.09 -17.37
CA ARG A 42 -0.22 -2.40 -17.03
C ARG A 42 -0.96 -1.15 -16.54
N ILE A 43 -0.34 -0.34 -15.71
CA ILE A 43 -0.89 0.94 -15.24
C ILE A 43 -1.15 1.87 -16.44
N ARG A 44 -0.17 2.03 -17.32
CA ARG A 44 -0.31 2.83 -18.54
C ARG A 44 -1.43 2.33 -19.46
N THR A 45 -1.57 1.02 -19.60
CA THR A 45 -2.66 0.42 -20.39
C THR A 45 -4.02 0.68 -19.76
N ALA A 46 -4.14 0.52 -18.44
CA ALA A 46 -5.37 0.82 -17.71
C ALA A 46 -5.75 2.32 -17.86
N ALA A 47 -4.79 3.22 -17.68
CA ALA A 47 -5.02 4.65 -17.81
C ALA A 47 -5.52 5.03 -19.22
N ARG A 48 -4.94 4.46 -20.27
CA ARG A 48 -5.39 4.69 -21.66
C ARG A 48 -6.81 4.16 -21.88
N ARG A 49 -7.10 2.95 -21.38
CA ARG A 49 -8.41 2.30 -21.56
C ARG A 49 -9.55 3.04 -20.84
N HIS A 50 -9.25 3.65 -19.71
CA HIS A 50 -10.23 4.29 -18.83
C HIS A 50 -10.10 5.83 -18.82
N GLU A 51 -9.29 6.40 -19.74
CA GLU A 51 -9.07 7.85 -19.87
C GLU A 51 -8.63 8.52 -18.55
N LEU A 52 -7.78 7.82 -17.77
CA LEU A 52 -7.31 8.29 -16.48
C LEU A 52 -6.14 9.28 -16.63
N PRO A 53 -5.90 10.14 -15.61
CA PRO A 53 -4.79 11.08 -15.62
C PRO A 53 -3.43 10.39 -15.77
N HIS A 54 -2.50 11.01 -16.51
CA HIS A 54 -1.11 10.57 -16.58
C HIS A 54 -0.30 11.07 -15.37
N ALA A 55 -0.81 10.79 -14.19
CA ALA A 55 -0.18 11.10 -12.91
C ALA A 55 -0.27 9.88 -11.99
N VAL A 56 0.78 9.64 -11.21
CA VAL A 56 0.84 8.52 -10.28
C VAL A 56 1.47 8.93 -8.97
N TRP A 57 0.84 8.54 -7.88
CA TRP A 57 1.40 8.61 -6.54
C TRP A 57 2.08 7.31 -6.18
N VAL A 58 3.23 7.37 -5.52
CA VAL A 58 3.95 6.17 -5.10
C VAL A 58 4.53 6.31 -3.69
N SER A 59 4.61 5.19 -2.99
CA SER A 59 5.44 5.08 -1.79
C SER A 59 6.92 5.36 -2.12
N PRO A 60 7.68 6.02 -1.22
CA PRO A 60 9.12 6.22 -1.39
C PRO A 60 9.94 4.93 -1.40
N LEU A 61 9.40 3.82 -0.88
CA LEU A 61 10.11 2.54 -0.83
C LEU A 61 10.42 2.02 -2.24
N HIS A 62 11.66 1.60 -2.47
CA HIS A 62 12.20 1.26 -3.80
C HIS A 62 11.32 0.32 -4.61
N ARG A 63 10.68 -0.67 -3.97
CA ARG A 63 9.80 -1.64 -4.64
C ARG A 63 8.55 -1.03 -5.27
N ALA A 64 8.06 0.10 -4.74
CA ALA A 64 6.97 0.88 -5.32
C ALA A 64 7.49 2.03 -6.20
N LEU A 65 8.51 2.75 -5.72
CA LEU A 65 9.12 3.88 -6.43
C LEU A 65 9.65 3.49 -7.81
N ALA A 66 10.20 2.29 -7.96
CA ALA A 66 10.69 1.79 -9.25
C ALA A 66 9.61 1.75 -10.34
N VAL A 67 8.35 1.49 -9.96
CA VAL A 67 7.21 1.51 -10.89
C VAL A 67 6.92 2.94 -11.34
N GLY A 68 6.87 3.88 -10.40
CA GLY A 68 6.65 5.30 -10.68
C GLY A 68 7.74 5.91 -11.56
N ARG A 69 9.01 5.53 -11.35
CA ARG A 69 10.14 5.98 -12.19
C ARG A 69 10.00 5.54 -13.65
N TRP A 70 9.51 4.33 -13.91
CA TRP A 70 9.20 3.91 -15.28
C TRP A 70 8.10 4.76 -15.92
N LEU A 71 7.04 5.04 -15.19
CA LEU A 71 5.97 5.92 -15.67
C LEU A 71 6.49 7.34 -15.92
N GLN A 72 7.31 7.87 -15.02
CA GLN A 72 7.95 9.19 -15.18
C GLN A 72 8.81 9.26 -16.44
N GLN A 73 9.61 8.23 -16.74
CA GLN A 73 10.38 8.15 -17.99
C GLN A 73 9.49 8.17 -19.24
N TRP A 74 8.23 7.78 -19.12
CA TRP A 74 7.24 7.84 -20.21
C TRP A 74 6.38 9.11 -20.16
N GLY A 75 6.83 10.15 -19.47
CA GLY A 75 6.19 11.47 -19.44
C GLY A 75 5.06 11.63 -18.41
N TRP A 76 4.94 10.70 -17.45
CA TRP A 76 3.94 10.82 -16.38
C TRP A 76 4.42 11.75 -15.27
N ARG A 77 3.48 12.45 -14.63
CA ARG A 77 3.75 13.16 -13.38
C ARG A 77 3.90 12.15 -12.24
N LEU A 78 5.09 12.07 -11.67
CA LEU A 78 5.39 11.25 -10.49
C LEU A 78 5.27 12.10 -9.24
N GLN A 79 4.51 11.59 -8.27
CA GLN A 79 4.37 12.16 -6.93
C GLN A 79 4.75 11.10 -5.89
N VAL A 80 5.62 11.45 -4.95
CA VAL A 80 6.10 10.52 -3.91
C VAL A 80 5.55 10.99 -2.57
N ASP A 81 4.90 10.08 -1.83
CA ASP A 81 4.31 10.43 -0.55
C ASP A 81 4.60 9.34 0.50
N ALA A 82 5.16 9.77 1.64
CA ALA A 82 5.51 8.87 2.75
C ALA A 82 4.28 8.20 3.40
N ARG A 83 3.10 8.81 3.28
CA ARG A 83 1.84 8.21 3.78
C ARG A 83 1.46 6.92 3.04
N LEU A 84 2.02 6.68 1.86
CA LEU A 84 1.84 5.45 1.07
C LEU A 84 2.77 4.30 1.48
N CYS A 85 3.65 4.48 2.47
CA CYS A 85 4.54 3.42 2.93
C CYS A 85 3.77 2.23 3.53
N GLU A 86 4.43 1.06 3.55
CA GLU A 86 3.95 -0.10 4.29
C GLU A 86 3.93 0.19 5.80
N MET A 87 3.21 -0.61 6.56
CA MET A 87 3.21 -0.60 8.01
C MET A 87 4.64 -0.74 8.54
N ASP A 88 4.97 0.04 9.56
CA ASP A 88 6.22 -0.09 10.29
C ASP A 88 6.10 -1.23 11.31
N PHE A 89 6.94 -2.24 11.20
CA PHE A 89 6.98 -3.36 12.12
C PHE A 89 8.08 -3.22 13.19
N GLY A 90 8.65 -2.03 13.36
CA GLY A 90 9.65 -1.74 14.38
C GLY A 90 10.81 -2.73 14.33
N VAL A 91 11.13 -3.33 15.49
CA VAL A 91 12.26 -4.29 15.61
C VAL A 91 12.02 -5.64 14.91
N TRP A 92 10.81 -5.92 14.43
CA TRP A 92 10.53 -7.11 13.59
C TRP A 92 10.93 -6.90 12.13
N ASP A 93 11.01 -5.64 11.70
CA ASP A 93 11.23 -5.32 10.28
C ASP A 93 12.55 -5.91 9.76
N GLY A 94 12.48 -6.63 8.65
CA GLY A 94 13.60 -7.32 8.03
C GLY A 94 13.91 -8.70 8.61
N LYS A 95 13.37 -9.07 9.79
CA LYS A 95 13.61 -10.39 10.40
C LYS A 95 12.85 -11.50 9.66
N PRO A 96 13.41 -12.72 9.64
CA PRO A 96 12.60 -13.91 9.34
C PRO A 96 11.41 -13.99 10.31
N TRP A 97 10.23 -14.38 9.81
CA TRP A 97 9.08 -14.60 10.71
C TRP A 97 9.34 -15.65 11.78
N ALA A 98 10.20 -16.64 11.49
CA ALA A 98 10.60 -17.65 12.47
C ALA A 98 11.39 -17.09 13.66
N ASP A 99 12.00 -15.91 13.51
CA ASP A 99 12.79 -15.24 14.54
C ASP A 99 11.95 -14.24 15.37
N VAL A 100 10.68 -14.05 15.02
CA VAL A 100 9.75 -13.23 15.79
C VAL A 100 9.11 -14.11 16.88
N PRO A 101 9.22 -13.73 18.17
CA PRO A 101 8.65 -14.52 19.25
C PRO A 101 7.13 -14.71 19.07
N TRP A 102 6.67 -15.97 19.15
CA TRP A 102 5.26 -16.28 18.93
C TRP A 102 4.33 -15.53 19.90
N ALA A 103 4.73 -15.38 21.15
CA ALA A 103 3.96 -14.63 22.16
C ALA A 103 3.73 -13.16 21.75
N GLU A 104 4.69 -12.53 21.05
CA GLU A 104 4.52 -11.17 20.52
C GLU A 104 3.52 -11.14 19.33
N VAL A 105 3.54 -12.18 18.50
CA VAL A 105 2.58 -12.33 17.41
C VAL A 105 1.17 -12.57 17.95
N GLU A 106 1.01 -13.40 18.97
CA GLU A 106 -0.27 -13.62 19.66
C GLU A 106 -0.81 -12.33 20.27
N ALA A 107 0.01 -11.57 21.00
CA ALA A 107 -0.39 -10.29 21.55
C ALA A 107 -0.84 -9.29 20.46
N TRP A 108 -0.18 -9.29 19.31
CA TRP A 108 -0.62 -8.50 18.16
C TRP A 108 -1.97 -8.99 17.58
N GLN A 109 -2.19 -10.30 17.52
CA GLN A 109 -3.45 -10.87 17.03
C GLN A 109 -4.63 -10.60 17.98
N GLU A 110 -4.37 -10.50 19.29
CA GLU A 110 -5.41 -10.18 20.28
C GLU A 110 -5.90 -8.74 20.18
N ASP A 111 -5.05 -7.81 19.78
CA ASP A 111 -5.40 -6.40 19.57
C ASP A 111 -4.78 -5.86 18.26
N LEU A 112 -5.28 -6.33 17.14
CA LEU A 112 -4.77 -5.94 15.81
C LEU A 112 -4.82 -4.44 15.55
N LEU A 113 -5.85 -3.77 16.09
CA LEU A 113 -6.08 -2.36 15.79
C LEU A 113 -5.11 -1.44 16.52
N HIS A 114 -4.82 -1.71 17.80
CA HIS A 114 -4.09 -0.77 18.64
C HIS A 114 -2.67 -1.25 18.99
N HIS A 115 -2.43 -2.56 18.99
CA HIS A 115 -1.09 -3.08 19.25
C HIS A 115 -0.12 -2.70 18.14
N ALA A 116 1.05 -2.16 18.50
CA ALA A 116 2.13 -1.82 17.57
C ALA A 116 3.18 -2.94 17.53
N PRO A 117 3.16 -3.84 16.53
CA PRO A 117 4.09 -4.97 16.47
C PRO A 117 5.54 -4.50 16.38
N GLY A 118 6.40 -5.09 17.21
CA GLY A 118 7.79 -4.71 17.31
C GLY A 118 8.04 -3.25 17.74
N GLY A 119 7.06 -2.58 18.32
CA GLY A 119 7.14 -1.16 18.67
C GLY A 119 7.08 -0.20 17.47
N GLY A 120 6.57 -0.67 16.34
CA GLY A 120 6.37 0.14 15.14
C GLY A 120 5.03 0.88 15.08
N GLU A 121 4.25 0.72 14.01
CA GLU A 121 2.91 1.30 13.87
C GLU A 121 1.82 0.30 14.27
N SER A 122 0.73 0.77 14.89
CA SER A 122 -0.52 0.04 14.97
C SER A 122 -1.32 0.18 13.68
N LEU A 123 -2.30 -0.70 13.44
CA LEU A 123 -3.20 -0.57 12.28
C LEU A 123 -4.01 0.73 12.32
N GLN A 124 -4.38 1.21 13.51
CA GLN A 124 -5.05 2.49 13.67
C GLN A 124 -4.17 3.65 13.17
N GLN A 125 -2.88 3.64 13.44
CA GLN A 125 -1.94 4.64 12.93
C GLN A 125 -1.77 4.55 11.43
N VAL A 126 -1.68 3.33 10.87
CA VAL A 126 -1.67 3.12 9.41
C VAL A 126 -2.95 3.69 8.79
N ALA A 127 -4.13 3.37 9.34
CA ALA A 127 -5.41 3.87 8.84
C ALA A 127 -5.49 5.41 8.91
N ALA A 128 -5.00 6.01 9.97
CA ALA A 128 -4.98 7.47 10.10
C ALA A 128 -4.18 8.15 8.96
N ARG A 129 -3.00 7.61 8.61
CA ARG A 129 -2.22 8.17 7.48
C ARG A 129 -2.80 7.81 6.11
N VAL A 130 -3.51 6.69 5.98
CA VAL A 130 -4.30 6.36 4.78
C VAL A 130 -5.39 7.41 4.58
N GLN A 131 -6.16 7.71 5.60
CA GLN A 131 -7.22 8.73 5.57
C GLN A 131 -6.66 10.13 5.27
N ALA A 132 -5.53 10.50 5.91
CA ALA A 132 -4.83 11.75 5.64
C ALA A 132 -4.31 11.86 4.19
N PHE A 133 -3.98 10.74 3.55
CA PHE A 133 -3.66 10.71 2.13
C PHE A 133 -4.92 10.87 1.27
N VAL A 134 -5.98 10.11 1.55
CA VAL A 134 -7.24 10.19 0.81
C VAL A 134 -7.82 11.60 0.83
N ALA A 135 -7.73 12.29 1.96
CA ALA A 135 -8.24 13.66 2.12
C ALA A 135 -7.56 14.71 1.20
N ILE A 136 -6.35 14.43 0.70
CA ILE A 136 -5.62 15.40 -0.15
C ILE A 136 -5.68 15.11 -1.65
N VAL A 137 -6.13 13.91 -2.06
CA VAL A 137 -6.05 13.52 -3.49
C VAL A 137 -7.17 14.12 -4.35
N GLY A 138 -8.14 14.82 -3.77
CA GLY A 138 -9.14 15.62 -4.50
C GLY A 138 -10.09 14.80 -5.39
N PRO A 139 -11.00 15.48 -6.10
CA PRO A 139 -12.14 14.86 -6.81
C PRO A 139 -11.78 14.32 -8.20
N SER A 140 -10.64 13.74 -8.39
CA SER A 140 -10.18 13.19 -9.68
C SER A 140 -9.73 11.74 -9.49
N PRO A 141 -9.89 10.84 -10.45
CA PRO A 141 -9.32 9.50 -10.33
C PRO A 141 -7.85 9.56 -9.94
N CYS A 142 -7.49 8.94 -8.81
CA CYS A 142 -6.14 8.92 -8.29
C CYS A 142 -5.50 7.56 -8.51
N LEU A 143 -4.38 7.54 -9.23
CA LEU A 143 -3.61 6.32 -9.47
C LEU A 143 -2.45 6.27 -8.48
N LEU A 144 -2.29 5.13 -7.79
CA LEU A 144 -1.22 4.98 -6.82
C LEU A 144 -0.61 3.58 -6.79
N VAL A 145 0.66 3.51 -6.35
CA VAL A 145 1.36 2.24 -6.09
C VAL A 145 1.79 2.22 -4.63
N SER A 146 1.24 1.26 -3.89
CA SER A 146 1.46 1.13 -2.46
C SER A 146 1.70 -0.35 -2.07
N HIS A 147 1.36 -0.73 -0.84
CA HIS A 147 1.73 -1.98 -0.17
C HIS A 147 0.50 -2.74 0.31
N GLY A 148 0.72 -4.00 0.72
CA GLY A 148 -0.37 -4.89 1.13
C GLY A 148 -1.11 -4.42 2.37
N GLY A 149 -0.39 -4.07 3.44
CA GLY A 149 -0.99 -3.60 4.69
C GLY A 149 -1.69 -2.25 4.51
N TRP A 150 -1.10 -1.34 3.72
CA TRP A 150 -1.72 -0.05 3.40
C TRP A 150 -3.06 -0.22 2.66
N ILE A 151 -3.10 -1.12 1.65
CA ILE A 151 -4.33 -1.38 0.88
C ILE A 151 -5.39 -2.04 1.77
N ASN A 152 -5.00 -3.00 2.61
CA ASN A 152 -5.92 -3.61 3.55
C ASN A 152 -6.45 -2.59 4.57
N ALA A 153 -5.62 -1.69 5.09
CA ALA A 153 -6.07 -0.63 5.98
C ALA A 153 -7.10 0.29 5.30
N LEU A 154 -6.87 0.65 4.04
CA LEU A 154 -7.83 1.42 3.23
C LEU A 154 -9.20 0.73 3.13
N LEU A 155 -9.21 -0.60 2.95
CA LEU A 155 -10.43 -1.37 2.68
C LEU A 155 -11.17 -1.79 3.95
N HIS A 156 -10.46 -2.03 5.05
CA HIS A 156 -11.01 -2.74 6.21
C HIS A 156 -10.92 -1.97 7.53
N VAL A 157 -10.29 -0.78 7.54
CA VAL A 157 -10.19 0.06 8.73
C VAL A 157 -10.82 1.43 8.48
N PRO A 158 -12.18 1.52 8.47
CA PRO A 158 -12.87 2.79 8.26
C PRO A 158 -12.60 3.76 9.42
N PRO A 159 -12.82 5.06 9.21
CA PRO A 159 -12.74 6.06 10.28
C PRO A 159 -13.60 5.70 11.48
N GLY A 160 -13.04 5.81 12.68
CA GLY A 160 -13.79 5.58 13.92
C GLY A 160 -13.98 4.12 14.31
N LEU A 161 -13.37 3.17 13.58
CA LEU A 161 -13.38 1.76 13.99
C LEU A 161 -12.73 1.63 15.38
N GLN A 162 -13.43 0.96 16.29
CA GLN A 162 -12.97 0.78 17.69
C GLN A 162 -12.33 -0.59 17.92
N GLU A 163 -12.77 -1.61 17.19
CA GLU A 163 -12.29 -2.98 17.33
C GLU A 163 -12.16 -3.65 15.96
N LEU A 164 -11.14 -4.48 15.80
CA LEU A 164 -10.94 -5.30 14.61
C LEU A 164 -10.61 -6.74 15.06
N PRO A 165 -11.56 -7.68 14.92
CA PRO A 165 -11.31 -9.08 15.25
C PRO A 165 -10.16 -9.66 14.40
N ALA A 166 -9.34 -10.53 14.98
CA ALA A 166 -8.19 -11.14 14.30
C ALA A 166 -8.55 -11.81 12.96
N ASN A 167 -9.71 -12.46 12.90
CA ASN A 167 -10.20 -13.13 11.69
C ASN A 167 -10.77 -12.16 10.63
N ALA A 168 -10.93 -10.88 10.95
CA ALA A 168 -11.40 -9.85 10.01
C ALA A 168 -10.27 -9.23 9.17
N TRP A 169 -8.99 -9.55 9.48
CA TRP A 169 -7.86 -9.06 8.70
C TRP A 169 -7.51 -10.02 7.57
N PRO A 170 -7.83 -9.67 6.32
CA PRO A 170 -7.62 -10.57 5.20
C PRO A 170 -6.14 -10.64 4.79
N PRO A 171 -5.75 -11.68 4.05
CA PRO A 171 -4.45 -11.71 3.41
C PRO A 171 -4.29 -10.50 2.46
N PRO A 172 -3.07 -9.96 2.32
CA PRO A 172 -2.84 -8.80 1.47
C PRO A 172 -3.14 -9.13 0.00
N PRO A 173 -3.60 -8.15 -0.81
CA PRO A 173 -3.81 -8.32 -2.24
C PRO A 173 -2.57 -8.89 -2.94
N ARG A 174 -2.74 -9.61 -4.04
CA ARG A 174 -1.60 -10.18 -4.79
C ARG A 174 -0.67 -9.07 -5.30
N HIS A 175 0.64 -9.33 -5.35
CA HIS A 175 1.59 -8.39 -5.94
C HIS A 175 1.22 -8.01 -7.38
N GLY A 176 1.23 -6.72 -7.67
CA GLY A 176 0.85 -6.17 -8.97
C GLY A 176 -0.65 -6.19 -9.24
N SER A 177 -1.51 -6.63 -8.32
CA SER A 177 -2.96 -6.52 -8.49
C SER A 177 -3.43 -5.08 -8.36
N LEU A 178 -4.57 -4.80 -8.97
CA LEU A 178 -5.30 -3.56 -8.87
C LEU A 178 -6.46 -3.72 -7.89
N THR A 179 -6.58 -2.79 -6.97
CA THR A 179 -7.76 -2.54 -6.14
C THR A 179 -8.37 -1.22 -6.57
N ARG A 180 -9.68 -1.19 -6.81
CA ARG A 180 -10.42 0.05 -7.11
C ARG A 180 -11.40 0.32 -5.99
N LEU A 181 -11.49 1.57 -5.58
CA LEU A 181 -12.38 2.02 -4.53
C LEU A 181 -12.99 3.36 -4.93
N ASP A 182 -14.31 3.46 -4.83
CA ASP A 182 -15.03 4.73 -4.88
C ASP A 182 -14.90 5.40 -3.51
N ILE A 183 -14.41 6.64 -3.50
CA ILE A 183 -14.20 7.44 -2.28
C ILE A 183 -15.17 8.62 -2.18
N ALA A 184 -16.16 8.68 -3.08
CA ALA A 184 -17.28 9.61 -2.95
C ALA A 184 -18.09 9.21 -1.71
N GLY A 185 -17.93 9.98 -0.63
CA GLY A 185 -18.69 9.87 0.60
C GLY A 185 -20.08 10.52 0.50
#